data_3c441c988f16989c337094112f223ee9
#
_entry.id   3c441c988f16989c337094112f223ee9
#
_cell.length_a   1.000
_cell.length_b   1.000
_cell.length_c   1.000
_cell.angle_alpha   90.00
_cell.angle_beta   90.00
_cell.angle_gamma   90.00
#
_symmetry.space_group_name_H-M   'P 1'
#
loop_
_entity.id
_entity.type
_entity.pdbx_description
1 polymer ?
#
loop_
_entity_poly.entity_id
_entity_poly.type
_entity_poly.pdbx_seq_one_letter_code
_entity_poly.pdbx_strand_id
1 'polypeptide(L)'
;MAAAAYPRLVSDVGGTNVRFGLVRAAGAAVAHVRSFACSDFASVQAAARAYLEELERTGGAPQRPAAVALALASVIDGPTVKMTNSAWTVSSSDVAASLGTTDVQLLNDFEALALALPCLNEGDVAWLGDARPDRRLPMAVIGPGTGLGVSACVPAGEGWVALASEGGHVTASAADDFEAELLRLLRQEHAHVSAERLLSGIGLPLLYRAVCDVNGVEPRELDARAITQGSNDDAQCRVTVDTFCAMLGSFAGNVALTMGARGGIFVAGGIAQHLHAALQASRFRERFEAKGRFRPYMEHVATGLITAPHAALTGAAQSLDLRANARH
;
A
#
# COMPACT_ATOMS: atom_id res chain seq x y z
N MET A 1 -7.46 26.59 -21.70
CA MET A 1 -7.41 25.36 -20.87
C MET A 1 -8.48 24.41 -21.36
N ALA A 2 -8.13 23.29 -21.97
CA ALA A 2 -9.11 22.24 -22.22
C ALA A 2 -9.57 21.71 -20.85
N ALA A 3 -10.88 21.80 -20.56
CA ALA A 3 -11.43 21.31 -19.30
C ALA A 3 -11.09 19.82 -19.17
N ALA A 4 -10.55 19.41 -18.03
CA ALA A 4 -10.32 18.02 -17.74
C ALA A 4 -11.62 17.23 -17.97
N ALA A 5 -11.56 16.24 -18.87
CA ALA A 5 -12.77 15.52 -19.28
C ALA A 5 -13.24 14.53 -18.20
N TYR A 6 -14.53 14.48 -17.96
CA TYR A 6 -15.21 13.59 -16.99
C TYR A 6 -16.38 12.85 -17.68
N PRO A 7 -16.85 11.72 -17.14
CA PRO A 7 -16.40 11.07 -15.90
C PRO A 7 -15.07 10.34 -16.08
N ARG A 8 -14.37 10.07 -14.96
CA ARG A 8 -13.16 9.28 -14.92
C ARG A 8 -13.40 7.98 -14.18
N LEU A 9 -12.97 6.87 -14.75
CA LEU A 9 -12.96 5.55 -14.12
C LEU A 9 -11.64 5.34 -13.41
N VAL A 10 -11.68 4.98 -12.14
CA VAL A 10 -10.51 4.62 -11.35
C VAL A 10 -10.64 3.21 -10.80
N SER A 11 -9.53 2.49 -10.72
CA SER A 11 -9.55 1.15 -10.15
C SER A 11 -8.33 0.84 -9.29
N ASP A 12 -8.53 -0.12 -8.38
CA ASP A 12 -7.53 -0.80 -7.56
C ASP A 12 -7.63 -2.30 -7.88
N VAL A 13 -6.62 -2.84 -8.56
CA VAL A 13 -6.60 -4.20 -9.11
C VAL A 13 -5.60 -5.05 -8.34
N GLY A 14 -6.09 -5.82 -7.40
CA GLY A 14 -5.32 -6.82 -6.69
C GLY A 14 -5.31 -8.18 -7.38
N GLY A 15 -4.69 -9.17 -6.75
CA GLY A 15 -4.66 -10.55 -7.26
C GLY A 15 -6.02 -11.27 -7.18
N THR A 16 -6.83 -10.96 -6.18
CA THR A 16 -8.12 -11.63 -5.91
C THR A 16 -9.33 -10.77 -6.23
N ASN A 17 -9.22 -9.48 -5.95
CA ASN A 17 -10.34 -8.54 -6.12
C ASN A 17 -9.89 -7.34 -6.96
N VAL A 18 -10.86 -6.80 -7.71
CA VAL A 18 -10.75 -5.50 -8.36
C VAL A 18 -11.82 -4.57 -7.81
N ARG A 19 -11.44 -3.33 -7.51
CA ARG A 19 -12.36 -2.27 -7.11
C ARG A 19 -12.40 -1.20 -8.17
N PHE A 20 -13.61 -0.74 -8.49
CA PHE A 20 -13.81 0.39 -9.38
C PHE A 20 -14.53 1.52 -8.66
N GLY A 21 -14.26 2.73 -9.08
CA GLY A 21 -14.95 3.94 -8.65
C GLY A 21 -15.02 4.96 -9.78
N LEU A 22 -15.91 5.92 -9.62
CA LEU A 22 -16.15 6.98 -10.62
C LEU A 22 -15.89 8.35 -10.01
N VAL A 23 -15.17 9.20 -10.73
CA VAL A 23 -15.01 10.64 -10.43
C VAL A 23 -15.78 11.42 -11.48
N ARG A 24 -16.74 12.25 -11.06
CA ARG A 24 -17.70 12.90 -11.97
C ARG A 24 -17.34 14.35 -12.32
N ALA A 25 -16.49 14.99 -11.52
CA ALA A 25 -16.07 16.37 -11.72
C ALA A 25 -14.71 16.63 -11.05
N ALA A 26 -14.07 17.71 -11.39
CA ALA A 26 -12.83 18.16 -10.74
C ALA A 26 -13.07 18.36 -9.22
N GLY A 27 -12.17 17.83 -8.40
CA GLY A 27 -12.25 17.89 -6.93
C GLY A 27 -13.35 17.05 -6.30
N ALA A 28 -14.15 16.32 -7.11
CA ALA A 28 -15.15 15.40 -6.56
C ALA A 28 -14.50 14.14 -5.99
N ALA A 29 -15.02 13.66 -4.87
CA ALA A 29 -14.62 12.40 -4.29
C ALA A 29 -14.94 11.21 -5.22
N VAL A 30 -14.18 10.12 -5.08
CA VAL A 30 -14.49 8.85 -5.75
C VAL A 30 -15.82 8.33 -5.22
N ALA A 31 -16.75 8.07 -6.12
CA ALA A 31 -18.11 7.63 -5.80
C ALA A 31 -18.43 6.28 -6.47
N HIS A 32 -19.55 5.68 -6.06
CA HIS A 32 -20.06 4.43 -6.61
C HIS A 32 -19.07 3.27 -6.57
N VAL A 33 -18.26 3.19 -5.49
CA VAL A 33 -17.27 2.13 -5.37
C VAL A 33 -17.95 0.75 -5.31
N ARG A 34 -17.45 -0.17 -6.15
CA ARG A 34 -17.85 -1.58 -6.17
C ARG A 34 -16.62 -2.46 -6.23
N SER A 35 -16.73 -3.63 -5.61
CA SER A 35 -15.69 -4.66 -5.61
C SER A 35 -16.19 -5.91 -6.31
N PHE A 36 -15.35 -6.50 -7.14
CA PHE A 36 -15.61 -7.75 -7.86
C PHE A 36 -14.49 -8.74 -7.60
N ALA A 37 -14.79 -10.03 -7.60
CA ALA A 37 -13.76 -11.06 -7.59
C ALA A 37 -13.13 -11.14 -8.99
N CYS A 38 -11.79 -11.17 -9.06
CA CYS A 38 -11.08 -11.30 -10.34
C CYS A 38 -11.42 -12.60 -11.06
N SER A 39 -11.73 -13.68 -10.30
CA SER A 39 -12.14 -14.98 -10.84
C SER A 39 -13.42 -14.95 -11.67
N ASP A 40 -14.30 -13.95 -11.46
CA ASP A 40 -15.60 -13.87 -12.12
C ASP A 40 -15.48 -13.28 -13.54
N PHE A 41 -14.30 -12.80 -13.93
CA PHE A 41 -14.08 -12.12 -15.19
C PHE A 41 -12.82 -12.61 -15.90
N ALA A 42 -12.88 -12.66 -17.21
CA ALA A 42 -11.75 -13.07 -18.06
C ALA A 42 -10.64 -11.99 -18.10
N SER A 43 -10.95 -10.72 -17.81
CA SER A 43 -10.00 -9.61 -17.86
C SER A 43 -10.50 -8.40 -17.08
N VAL A 44 -9.60 -7.45 -16.80
CA VAL A 44 -9.97 -6.17 -16.16
C VAL A 44 -10.95 -5.37 -17.02
N GLN A 45 -10.85 -5.45 -18.36
CA GLN A 45 -11.78 -4.78 -19.27
C GLN A 45 -13.20 -5.35 -19.16
N ALA A 46 -13.33 -6.68 -18.99
CA ALA A 46 -14.63 -7.32 -18.81
C ALA A 46 -15.25 -6.89 -17.47
N ALA A 47 -14.46 -6.86 -16.40
CA ALA A 47 -14.90 -6.38 -15.09
C ALA A 47 -15.31 -4.89 -15.12
N ALA A 48 -14.52 -4.04 -15.82
CA ALA A 48 -14.84 -2.61 -15.95
C ALA A 48 -16.14 -2.37 -16.72
N ARG A 49 -16.40 -3.13 -17.81
CA ARG A 49 -17.69 -3.05 -18.52
C ARG A 49 -18.85 -3.46 -17.64
N ALA A 50 -18.72 -4.57 -16.93
CA ALA A 50 -19.78 -5.03 -16.02
C ALA A 50 -20.08 -3.98 -14.93
N TYR A 51 -19.05 -3.33 -14.40
CA TYR A 51 -19.21 -2.22 -13.46
C TYR A 51 -19.99 -1.05 -14.07
N LEU A 52 -19.66 -0.62 -15.30
CA LEU A 52 -20.33 0.48 -15.97
C LEU A 52 -21.79 0.12 -16.31
N GLU A 53 -22.06 -1.09 -16.80
CA GLU A 53 -23.41 -1.62 -17.08
C GLU A 53 -24.26 -1.68 -15.80
N GLU A 54 -23.68 -2.08 -14.68
CA GLU A 54 -24.37 -2.07 -13.38
C GLU A 54 -24.76 -0.64 -12.96
N LEU A 55 -23.87 0.32 -13.16
CA LEU A 55 -24.18 1.74 -12.87
C LEU A 55 -25.32 2.25 -13.75
N GLU A 56 -25.32 1.92 -15.04
CA GLU A 56 -26.42 2.26 -15.95
C GLU A 56 -27.75 1.73 -15.44
N ARG A 57 -27.80 0.46 -15.13
CA ARG A 57 -29.01 -0.23 -14.67
C ARG A 57 -29.56 0.32 -13.36
N THR A 58 -28.68 0.86 -12.49
CA THR A 58 -29.07 1.44 -11.19
C THR A 58 -29.36 2.95 -11.26
N GLY A 59 -29.47 3.54 -12.45
CA GLY A 59 -29.81 4.95 -12.68
C GLY A 59 -28.62 5.91 -12.52
N GLY A 60 -27.43 5.41 -12.35
CA GLY A 60 -26.20 6.22 -12.45
C GLY A 60 -25.81 6.36 -13.91
N ALA A 61 -26.03 7.56 -14.50
CA ALA A 61 -25.87 7.79 -15.94
C ALA A 61 -24.68 7.02 -16.58
N PRO A 62 -24.93 6.28 -17.66
CA PRO A 62 -23.91 5.54 -18.39
C PRO A 62 -23.05 6.52 -19.14
N GLN A 63 -21.80 6.49 -18.90
CA GLN A 63 -20.90 7.33 -19.64
C GLN A 63 -19.63 6.56 -19.93
N ARG A 64 -19.24 6.61 -21.19
CA ARG A 64 -17.86 6.23 -21.53
C ARG A 64 -16.93 7.09 -20.68
N PRO A 65 -16.03 6.50 -19.90
CA PRO A 65 -15.10 7.28 -19.11
C PRO A 65 -14.21 8.09 -20.08
N ALA A 66 -14.07 9.37 -19.79
CA ALA A 66 -13.18 10.23 -20.57
C ALA A 66 -11.70 9.89 -20.33
N ALA A 67 -11.39 9.41 -19.12
CA ALA A 67 -10.08 8.90 -18.76
C ALA A 67 -10.20 7.73 -17.78
N VAL A 68 -9.18 6.86 -17.75
CA VAL A 68 -9.12 5.67 -16.91
C VAL A 68 -7.77 5.60 -16.21
N ALA A 69 -7.75 5.37 -14.89
CA ALA A 69 -6.55 5.02 -14.15
C ALA A 69 -6.71 3.65 -13.48
N LEU A 70 -5.79 2.75 -13.76
CA LEU A 70 -5.75 1.41 -13.17
C LEU A 70 -4.53 1.29 -12.25
N ALA A 71 -4.75 1.25 -10.94
CA ALA A 71 -3.74 0.93 -9.95
C ALA A 71 -3.61 -0.61 -9.87
N LEU A 72 -2.45 -1.14 -10.22
CA LEU A 72 -2.19 -2.57 -10.38
C LEU A 72 -1.22 -3.05 -9.31
N ALA A 73 -1.53 -4.14 -8.62
CA ALA A 73 -0.60 -4.82 -7.71
C ALA A 73 0.49 -5.57 -8.49
N SER A 74 1.29 -4.83 -9.25
CA SER A 74 2.37 -5.34 -10.11
C SER A 74 3.32 -4.20 -10.49
N VAL A 75 4.55 -4.56 -10.87
CA VAL A 75 5.51 -3.61 -11.46
C VAL A 75 5.00 -3.12 -12.80
N ILE A 76 5.09 -1.82 -13.05
CA ILE A 76 4.70 -1.17 -14.30
C ILE A 76 5.96 -0.84 -15.09
N ASP A 77 6.28 -1.66 -16.07
CA ASP A 77 7.47 -1.52 -16.93
C ASP A 77 7.14 -1.18 -18.39
N GLY A 78 5.86 -0.93 -18.70
CA GLY A 78 5.40 -0.59 -20.03
C GLY A 78 3.88 -0.50 -20.17
N PRO A 79 3.37 -0.43 -21.41
CA PRO A 79 1.94 -0.28 -21.69
C PRO A 79 1.15 -1.58 -21.48
N THR A 80 1.83 -2.71 -21.26
CA THR A 80 1.23 -4.03 -21.02
C THR A 80 1.86 -4.66 -19.79
N VAL A 81 1.05 -5.02 -18.81
CA VAL A 81 1.47 -5.53 -17.51
C VAL A 81 0.86 -6.90 -17.29
N LYS A 82 1.70 -7.90 -17.02
CA LYS A 82 1.24 -9.20 -16.52
C LYS A 82 1.11 -9.11 -14.99
N MET A 83 -0.08 -9.35 -14.48
CA MET A 83 -0.33 -9.30 -13.04
C MET A 83 0.46 -10.39 -12.29
N THR A 84 1.07 -10.03 -11.17
CA THR A 84 1.89 -10.94 -10.35
C THR A 84 1.05 -12.06 -9.72
N ASN A 85 -0.11 -11.71 -9.19
CA ASN A 85 -0.97 -12.62 -8.41
C ASN A 85 -2.35 -12.84 -9.07
N SER A 86 -2.45 -12.70 -10.39
CA SER A 86 -3.66 -12.94 -11.17
C SER A 86 -3.29 -13.46 -12.56
N ALA A 87 -4.19 -14.19 -13.19
CA ALA A 87 -4.01 -14.64 -14.59
C ALA A 87 -4.14 -13.50 -15.62
N TRP A 88 -4.51 -12.29 -15.19
CA TRP A 88 -4.76 -11.19 -16.09
C TRP A 88 -3.47 -10.57 -16.65
N THR A 89 -3.55 -10.22 -17.93
CA THR A 89 -2.61 -9.29 -18.57
C THR A 89 -3.38 -8.02 -18.91
N VAL A 90 -2.90 -6.88 -18.43
CA VAL A 90 -3.54 -5.57 -18.58
C VAL A 90 -2.76 -4.76 -19.60
N SER A 91 -3.41 -4.40 -20.71
CA SER A 91 -2.85 -3.55 -21.77
C SER A 91 -3.63 -2.23 -21.80
N SER A 92 -2.92 -1.10 -21.76
CA SER A 92 -3.56 0.22 -21.82
C SER A 92 -4.33 0.43 -23.14
N SER A 93 -3.83 -0.11 -24.27
CA SER A 93 -4.50 -0.04 -25.58
C SER A 93 -5.79 -0.87 -25.60
N ASP A 94 -5.80 -2.06 -24.99
CA ASP A 94 -6.98 -2.92 -24.96
C ASP A 94 -8.06 -2.34 -24.05
N VAL A 95 -7.65 -1.74 -22.91
CA VAL A 95 -8.56 -1.00 -22.03
C VAL A 95 -9.15 0.20 -22.77
N ALA A 96 -8.32 0.97 -23.48
CA ALA A 96 -8.74 2.11 -24.27
C ALA A 96 -9.77 1.73 -25.34
N ALA A 97 -9.49 0.71 -26.12
CA ALA A 97 -10.39 0.20 -27.15
C ALA A 97 -11.71 -0.32 -26.56
N SER A 98 -11.63 -1.09 -25.46
CA SER A 98 -12.78 -1.69 -24.80
C SER A 98 -13.75 -0.68 -24.19
N LEU A 99 -13.22 0.42 -23.62
CA LEU A 99 -14.00 1.44 -22.91
C LEU A 99 -14.29 2.68 -23.77
N GLY A 100 -13.74 2.75 -24.97
CA GLY A 100 -13.94 3.86 -25.91
C GLY A 100 -13.28 5.17 -25.46
N THR A 101 -12.17 5.11 -24.73
CA THR A 101 -11.37 6.25 -24.30
C THR A 101 -9.98 6.19 -24.94
N THR A 102 -9.26 7.32 -24.98
CA THR A 102 -7.87 7.38 -25.42
C THR A 102 -6.90 7.70 -24.28
N ASP A 103 -7.42 8.02 -23.10
CA ASP A 103 -6.62 8.41 -21.94
C ASP A 103 -6.67 7.32 -20.87
N VAL A 104 -5.73 6.38 -20.96
CA VAL A 104 -5.57 5.28 -20.00
C VAL A 104 -4.21 5.40 -19.34
N GLN A 105 -4.18 5.35 -18.02
CA GLN A 105 -2.99 5.31 -17.19
C GLN A 105 -2.94 4.01 -16.40
N LEU A 106 -1.80 3.33 -16.48
CA LEU A 106 -1.44 2.24 -15.57
C LEU A 106 -0.47 2.79 -14.55
N LEU A 107 -0.65 2.45 -13.28
CA LEU A 107 0.27 2.79 -12.21
C LEU A 107 0.32 1.62 -11.20
N ASN A 108 1.40 1.55 -10.44
CA ASN A 108 1.47 0.57 -9.36
C ASN A 108 0.49 0.96 -8.23
N ASP A 109 -0.03 -0.02 -7.49
CA ASP A 109 -0.99 0.21 -6.40
C ASP A 109 -0.40 1.05 -5.25
N PHE A 110 0.90 0.89 -4.95
CA PHE A 110 1.59 1.74 -3.96
C PHE A 110 1.91 3.14 -4.48
N GLU A 111 2.16 3.31 -5.78
CA GLU A 111 2.22 4.67 -6.38
C GLU A 111 0.88 5.39 -6.23
N ALA A 112 -0.23 4.69 -6.47
CA ALA A 112 -1.56 5.24 -6.23
C ALA A 112 -1.74 5.60 -4.75
N LEU A 113 -1.37 4.73 -3.80
CA LEU A 113 -1.42 5.04 -2.38
C LEU A 113 -0.56 6.25 -2.02
N ALA A 114 0.64 6.37 -2.58
CA ALA A 114 1.51 7.53 -2.34
C ALA A 114 0.86 8.84 -2.83
N LEU A 115 0.24 8.84 -4.02
CA LEU A 115 -0.49 10.00 -4.55
C LEU A 115 -1.76 10.34 -3.75
N ALA A 116 -2.30 9.41 -2.97
CA ALA A 116 -3.41 9.69 -2.07
C ALA A 116 -2.98 10.46 -0.82
N LEU A 117 -1.73 10.33 -0.36
CA LEU A 117 -1.27 10.89 0.92
C LEU A 117 -1.55 12.39 1.08
N PRO A 118 -1.31 13.25 0.06
CA PRO A 118 -1.62 14.67 0.16
C PRO A 118 -3.12 14.95 0.33
N CYS A 119 -3.99 14.03 -0.07
CA CYS A 119 -5.45 14.18 -0.07
C CYS A 119 -6.11 13.65 1.21
N LEU A 120 -5.38 12.90 2.06
CA LEU A 120 -5.93 12.33 3.29
C LEU A 120 -6.27 13.43 4.29
N ASN A 121 -7.40 13.32 4.96
CA ASN A 121 -7.82 14.17 6.06
C ASN A 121 -7.39 13.59 7.42
N GLU A 122 -7.55 14.35 8.50
CA GLU A 122 -7.20 13.87 9.86
C GLU A 122 -7.96 12.60 10.24
N GLY A 123 -9.24 12.48 9.86
CA GLY A 123 -10.08 11.31 10.13
C GLY A 123 -9.75 10.08 9.27
N ASP A 124 -8.89 10.23 8.26
CA ASP A 124 -8.47 9.16 7.36
C ASP A 124 -7.23 8.40 7.88
N VAL A 125 -6.68 8.83 9.02
CA VAL A 125 -5.42 8.31 9.56
C VAL A 125 -5.53 8.09 11.08
N ALA A 126 -5.22 6.90 11.53
CA ALA A 126 -4.98 6.61 12.94
C ALA A 126 -3.51 6.88 13.26
N TRP A 127 -3.24 7.89 14.06
CA TRP A 127 -1.88 8.34 14.34
C TRP A 127 -1.13 7.37 15.26
N LEU A 128 0.14 7.13 14.95
CA LEU A 128 1.07 6.29 15.70
C LEU A 128 2.15 7.18 16.35
N GLY A 129 1.72 8.13 17.18
CA GLY A 129 2.55 9.14 17.84
C GLY A 129 1.94 10.54 17.74
N ASP A 130 2.65 11.53 18.32
CA ASP A 130 2.13 12.90 18.48
C ASP A 130 2.45 13.82 17.30
N ALA A 131 3.49 13.51 16.48
CA ALA A 131 3.86 14.30 15.32
C ALA A 131 2.75 14.29 14.27
N ARG A 132 2.55 15.44 13.61
CA ARG A 132 1.57 15.61 12.53
C ARG A 132 2.27 15.90 11.20
N PRO A 133 1.69 15.50 10.06
CA PRO A 133 2.33 15.61 8.77
C PRO A 133 2.50 17.06 8.32
N ASP A 134 3.66 17.37 7.76
CA ASP A 134 3.83 18.56 6.91
C ASP A 134 3.63 18.17 5.44
N ARG A 135 2.46 18.46 4.90
CA ARG A 135 2.07 18.11 3.54
C ARG A 135 2.80 18.89 2.44
N ARG A 136 3.73 19.77 2.78
CA ARG A 136 4.61 20.46 1.83
C ARG A 136 5.91 19.70 1.61
N LEU A 137 6.14 18.64 2.37
CA LEU A 137 7.36 17.85 2.36
C LEU A 137 7.10 16.45 1.79
N PRO A 138 8.13 15.75 1.28
CA PRO A 138 7.99 14.38 0.81
C PRO A 138 7.35 13.47 1.86
N MET A 139 6.44 12.61 1.43
CA MET A 139 5.74 11.60 2.24
C MET A 139 5.97 10.22 1.65
N ALA A 140 5.92 9.18 2.48
CA ALA A 140 6.00 7.82 1.97
C ALA A 140 4.93 6.92 2.60
N VAL A 141 4.60 5.85 1.89
CA VAL A 141 3.71 4.78 2.34
C VAL A 141 4.46 3.45 2.32
N ILE A 142 4.28 2.68 3.37
CA ILE A 142 4.69 1.29 3.46
C ILE A 142 3.45 0.44 3.73
N GLY A 143 3.40 -0.78 3.22
CA GLY A 143 2.18 -1.56 3.40
C GLY A 143 2.39 -3.05 3.49
N PRO A 144 2.40 -3.60 4.72
CA PRO A 144 2.32 -5.04 4.91
C PRO A 144 0.92 -5.56 4.50
N GLY A 145 0.91 -6.26 3.38
CA GLY A 145 -0.24 -6.97 2.82
C GLY A 145 0.14 -8.42 2.55
N THR A 146 -0.18 -8.96 1.37
CA THR A 146 0.38 -10.24 0.91
C THR A 146 1.90 -10.15 0.83
N GLY A 147 2.43 -9.06 0.25
CA GLY A 147 3.83 -8.65 0.28
C GLY A 147 4.05 -7.42 1.15
N LEU A 148 5.14 -6.69 0.89
CA LEU A 148 5.47 -5.42 1.54
C LEU A 148 5.70 -4.34 0.47
N GLY A 149 4.69 -3.57 0.16
CA GLY A 149 4.80 -2.46 -0.76
C GLY A 149 5.44 -1.23 -0.12
N VAL A 150 6.13 -0.45 -0.93
CA VAL A 150 6.76 0.82 -0.55
C VAL A 150 6.67 1.80 -1.71
N SER A 151 6.23 3.01 -1.44
CA SER A 151 6.29 4.12 -2.39
C SER A 151 6.38 5.44 -1.65
N ALA A 152 6.72 6.50 -2.35
CA ALA A 152 6.72 7.85 -1.80
C ALA A 152 6.11 8.83 -2.80
N CYS A 153 5.74 10.01 -2.33
CA CYS A 153 5.45 11.14 -3.20
C CYS A 153 6.26 12.36 -2.78
N VAL A 154 6.73 13.08 -3.78
CA VAL A 154 7.51 14.32 -3.58
C VAL A 154 6.79 15.50 -4.23
N PRO A 155 6.82 16.70 -3.59
CA PRO A 155 6.27 17.89 -4.20
C PRO A 155 7.03 18.22 -5.50
N ALA A 156 6.29 18.57 -6.55
CA ALA A 156 6.84 18.99 -7.83
C ALA A 156 5.96 20.10 -8.44
N GLY A 157 6.44 21.35 -8.43
CA GLY A 157 5.63 22.49 -8.82
C GLY A 157 4.35 22.60 -7.99
N GLU A 158 3.21 22.71 -8.64
CA GLU A 158 1.89 22.75 -8.01
C GLU A 158 1.32 21.36 -7.72
N GLY A 159 2.07 20.29 -7.96
CA GLY A 159 1.59 18.92 -7.84
C GLY A 159 2.55 18.00 -7.10
N TRP A 160 2.38 16.71 -7.33
CA TRP A 160 3.13 15.62 -6.70
C TRP A 160 3.62 14.64 -7.75
N VAL A 161 4.78 14.06 -7.51
CA VAL A 161 5.32 12.93 -8.28
C VAL A 161 5.44 11.73 -7.37
N ALA A 162 4.86 10.61 -7.76
CA ALA A 162 5.07 9.34 -7.08
C ALA A 162 6.44 8.76 -7.44
N LEU A 163 7.07 8.13 -6.47
CA LEU A 163 8.31 7.37 -6.64
C LEU A 163 7.98 5.88 -6.60
N ALA A 164 8.01 5.23 -7.75
CA ALA A 164 7.94 3.78 -7.85
C ALA A 164 9.10 3.14 -7.08
N SER A 165 8.82 2.13 -6.30
CA SER A 165 9.84 1.47 -5.47
C SER A 165 9.47 0.02 -5.19
N GLU A 166 10.48 -0.83 -5.17
CA GLU A 166 10.44 -2.21 -4.67
C GLU A 166 11.14 -2.30 -3.30
N GLY A 167 10.96 -1.27 -2.47
CA GLY A 167 11.64 -1.13 -1.19
C GLY A 167 11.37 -2.24 -0.17
N GLY A 168 10.28 -3.02 -0.34
CA GLY A 168 10.04 -4.20 0.48
C GLY A 168 11.07 -5.31 0.29
N HIS A 169 11.74 -5.33 -0.86
CA HIS A 169 12.77 -6.33 -1.18
C HIS A 169 14.17 -6.00 -0.68
N VAL A 170 14.37 -4.87 0.02
CA VAL A 170 15.67 -4.58 0.65
C VAL A 170 15.99 -5.62 1.73
N THR A 171 17.26 -5.86 1.98
CA THR A 171 17.71 -6.80 3.03
C THR A 171 17.17 -6.40 4.40
N ALA A 172 16.56 -7.33 5.11
CA ALA A 172 16.13 -7.13 6.49
C ALA A 172 17.33 -6.86 7.41
N SER A 173 17.18 -5.89 8.30
CA SER A 173 18.20 -5.51 9.28
C SER A 173 17.70 -5.76 10.70
N ALA A 174 18.57 -6.31 11.56
CA ALA A 174 18.32 -6.41 12.99
C ALA A 174 18.64 -5.08 13.68
N ALA A 175 17.88 -4.76 14.70
CA ALA A 175 18.14 -3.60 15.56
C ALA A 175 18.43 -3.99 17.02
N ASP A 176 18.32 -5.28 17.35
CA ASP A 176 18.78 -5.86 18.62
C ASP A 176 19.24 -7.30 18.44
N ASP A 177 19.77 -7.91 19.51
CA ASP A 177 20.35 -9.26 19.48
C ASP A 177 19.31 -10.35 19.20
N PHE A 178 18.07 -10.17 19.65
CA PHE A 178 16.98 -11.10 19.38
C PHE A 178 16.66 -11.14 17.88
N GLU A 179 16.50 -9.99 17.24
CA GLU A 179 16.30 -9.89 15.79
C GLU A 179 17.52 -10.41 15.02
N ALA A 180 18.74 -10.19 15.52
CA ALA A 180 19.96 -10.71 14.90
C ALA A 180 19.95 -12.24 14.88
N GLU A 181 19.51 -12.87 15.95
CA GLU A 181 19.41 -14.34 16.03
C GLU A 181 18.30 -14.87 15.12
N LEU A 182 17.14 -14.23 15.06
CA LEU A 182 16.09 -14.56 14.10
C LEU A 182 16.62 -14.54 12.66
N LEU A 183 17.33 -13.48 12.27
CA LEU A 183 17.90 -13.35 10.94
C LEU A 183 19.01 -14.38 10.68
N ARG A 184 19.79 -14.75 11.71
CA ARG A 184 20.83 -15.78 11.60
C ARG A 184 20.22 -17.13 11.24
N LEU A 185 19.11 -17.53 11.91
CA LEU A 185 18.40 -18.78 11.63
C LEU A 185 17.81 -18.76 10.21
N LEU A 186 17.11 -17.68 9.84
CA LEU A 186 16.46 -17.56 8.54
C LEU A 186 17.46 -17.58 7.37
N ARG A 187 18.67 -17.07 7.55
CA ARG A 187 19.74 -17.14 6.52
C ARG A 187 20.28 -18.54 6.28
N GLN A 188 19.99 -19.50 7.14
CA GLN A 188 20.34 -20.91 6.87
C GLN A 188 19.42 -21.53 5.81
N GLU A 189 18.15 -21.03 5.72
CA GLU A 189 17.15 -21.54 4.79
C GLU A 189 17.00 -20.67 3.54
N HIS A 190 17.35 -19.38 3.64
CA HIS A 190 17.11 -18.39 2.60
C HIS A 190 18.37 -17.63 2.23
N ALA A 191 18.76 -17.66 0.97
CA ALA A 191 19.93 -16.92 0.46
C ALA A 191 19.76 -15.39 0.64
N HIS A 192 18.54 -14.87 0.58
CA HIS A 192 18.20 -13.48 0.84
C HIS A 192 16.97 -13.38 1.75
N VAL A 193 17.13 -12.74 2.89
CA VAL A 193 16.04 -12.39 3.81
C VAL A 193 15.71 -10.93 3.59
N SER A 194 14.69 -10.66 2.79
CA SER A 194 14.18 -9.30 2.57
C SER A 194 13.30 -8.83 3.73
N ALA A 195 13.05 -7.51 3.80
CA ALA A 195 12.06 -6.96 4.73
C ALA A 195 10.68 -7.60 4.51
N GLU A 196 10.25 -7.76 3.26
CA GLU A 196 8.97 -8.39 2.89
C GLU A 196 8.87 -9.83 3.40
N ARG A 197 9.98 -10.59 3.39
CA ARG A 197 9.98 -11.98 3.86
C ARG A 197 9.56 -12.13 5.32
N LEU A 198 9.63 -11.05 6.10
CA LEU A 198 9.24 -11.01 7.51
C LEU A 198 8.02 -10.13 7.74
N LEU A 199 7.96 -8.98 7.05
CA LEU A 199 6.98 -7.93 7.30
C LEU A 199 5.83 -7.99 6.27
N SER A 200 5.27 -9.18 6.09
CA SER A 200 4.12 -9.42 5.19
C SER A 200 3.22 -10.52 5.75
N GLY A 201 2.06 -10.74 5.12
CA GLY A 201 1.16 -11.82 5.49
C GLY A 201 1.75 -13.21 5.26
N ILE A 202 2.54 -13.37 4.20
CA ILE A 202 3.26 -14.62 3.92
C ILE A 202 4.46 -14.76 4.88
N GLY A 203 5.05 -13.64 5.30
CA GLY A 203 6.22 -13.61 6.18
C GLY A 203 5.89 -13.84 7.65
N LEU A 204 4.70 -13.49 8.11
CA LEU A 204 4.34 -13.59 9.52
C LEU A 204 4.42 -15.03 10.09
N PRO A 205 3.97 -16.10 9.40
CA PRO A 205 4.20 -17.47 9.82
C PRO A 205 5.69 -17.86 9.88
N LEU A 206 6.50 -17.35 8.96
CA LEU A 206 7.95 -17.56 8.97
C LEU A 206 8.61 -16.90 10.19
N LEU A 207 8.21 -15.66 10.49
CA LEU A 207 8.68 -14.96 11.69
C LEU A 207 8.26 -15.70 12.97
N TYR A 208 7.01 -16.19 13.05
CA TYR A 208 6.53 -16.99 14.17
C TYR A 208 7.37 -18.23 14.39
N ARG A 209 7.67 -18.99 13.34
CA ARG A 209 8.52 -20.18 13.42
C ARG A 209 9.92 -19.81 13.96
N ALA A 210 10.55 -18.77 13.41
CA ALA A 210 11.84 -18.31 13.88
C ALA A 210 11.82 -17.85 15.34
N VAL A 211 10.75 -17.18 15.78
CA VAL A 211 10.55 -16.82 17.20
C VAL A 211 10.47 -18.05 18.09
N CYS A 212 9.72 -19.07 17.69
CA CYS A 212 9.63 -20.33 18.41
C CYS A 212 11.00 -21.01 18.51
N ASP A 213 11.77 -21.07 17.41
CA ASP A 213 13.10 -21.67 17.36
C ASP A 213 14.06 -20.98 18.32
N VAL A 214 14.11 -19.63 18.32
CA VAL A 214 14.94 -18.86 19.25
C VAL A 214 14.54 -19.10 20.71
N ASN A 215 13.25 -19.25 20.98
CA ASN A 215 12.72 -19.49 22.32
C ASN A 215 12.77 -20.96 22.76
N GLY A 216 13.21 -21.88 21.89
CA GLY A 216 13.24 -23.32 22.17
C GLY A 216 11.86 -23.95 22.32
N VAL A 217 10.86 -23.42 21.60
CA VAL A 217 9.47 -23.91 21.64
C VAL A 217 9.12 -24.54 20.29
N GLU A 218 8.48 -25.69 20.29
CA GLU A 218 8.01 -26.35 19.07
C GLU A 218 6.95 -25.46 18.35
N PRO A 219 7.17 -25.06 17.09
CA PRO A 219 6.23 -24.22 16.38
C PRO A 219 4.96 -25.00 15.98
N ARG A 220 3.81 -24.35 16.11
CA ARG A 220 2.54 -24.86 15.57
C ARG A 220 2.37 -24.37 14.12
N GLU A 221 1.60 -25.10 13.34
CA GLU A 221 1.20 -24.67 12.00
C GLU A 221 0.10 -23.60 12.11
N LEU A 222 0.49 -22.32 12.04
CA LEU A 222 -0.41 -21.17 12.13
C LEU A 222 -0.26 -20.30 10.89
N ASP A 223 -1.39 -19.84 10.35
CA ASP A 223 -1.42 -18.79 9.34
C ASP A 223 -1.31 -17.39 10.00
N ALA A 224 -1.15 -16.36 9.18
CA ALA A 224 -1.02 -14.98 9.66
C ALA A 224 -2.22 -14.54 10.51
N ARG A 225 -3.42 -14.99 10.16
CA ARG A 225 -4.65 -14.67 10.89
C ARG A 225 -4.66 -15.31 12.27
N ALA A 226 -4.33 -16.60 12.35
CA ALA A 226 -4.26 -17.32 13.62
C ALA A 226 -3.21 -16.72 14.55
N ILE A 227 -2.03 -16.31 14.02
CA ILE A 227 -0.99 -15.65 14.80
C ILE A 227 -1.47 -14.31 15.36
N THR A 228 -2.08 -13.47 14.51
CA THR A 228 -2.57 -12.15 14.95
C THR A 228 -3.69 -12.25 15.97
N GLN A 229 -4.64 -13.18 15.77
CA GLN A 229 -5.74 -13.42 16.71
C GLN A 229 -5.26 -14.07 18.02
N GLY A 230 -4.25 -14.95 17.94
CA GLY A 230 -3.69 -15.63 19.10
C GLY A 230 -2.79 -14.74 19.98
N SER A 231 -2.45 -13.54 19.56
CA SER A 231 -1.49 -12.66 20.28
C SER A 231 -1.92 -12.28 21.71
N ASN A 232 -3.20 -12.36 22.02
CA ASN A 232 -3.70 -12.11 23.38
C ASN A 232 -3.53 -13.31 24.32
N ASP A 233 -3.60 -14.54 23.79
CA ASP A 233 -3.73 -15.76 24.59
C ASP A 233 -2.49 -16.66 24.52
N ASP A 234 -1.67 -16.51 23.45
CA ASP A 234 -0.47 -17.32 23.20
C ASP A 234 0.79 -16.46 23.29
N ALA A 235 1.75 -16.89 24.11
CA ALA A 235 2.99 -16.14 24.36
C ALA A 235 3.86 -16.00 23.10
N GLN A 236 3.95 -17.06 22.24
CA GLN A 236 4.77 -17.02 21.03
C GLN A 236 4.11 -16.17 19.95
N CYS A 237 2.78 -16.21 19.82
CA CYS A 237 2.03 -15.31 18.95
C CYS A 237 2.22 -13.84 19.38
N ARG A 238 2.19 -13.56 20.68
CA ARG A 238 2.42 -12.22 21.22
C ARG A 238 3.82 -11.72 20.90
N VAL A 239 4.85 -12.50 21.21
CA VAL A 239 6.25 -12.15 20.89
C VAL A 239 6.42 -11.92 19.38
N THR A 240 5.78 -12.73 18.55
CA THR A 240 5.83 -12.57 17.07
C THR A 240 5.20 -11.26 16.62
N VAL A 241 4.01 -10.91 17.11
CA VAL A 241 3.33 -9.66 16.76
C VAL A 241 4.12 -8.45 17.26
N ASP A 242 4.65 -8.50 18.48
CA ASP A 242 5.49 -7.43 19.05
C ASP A 242 6.76 -7.23 18.23
N THR A 243 7.42 -8.33 17.83
CA THR A 243 8.62 -8.30 16.99
C THR A 243 8.30 -7.75 15.60
N PHE A 244 7.20 -8.20 14.99
CA PHE A 244 6.72 -7.68 13.70
C PHE A 244 6.52 -6.16 13.76
N CYS A 245 5.82 -5.66 14.76
CA CYS A 245 5.57 -4.23 14.93
C CYS A 245 6.87 -3.44 15.17
N ALA A 246 7.79 -3.95 15.98
CA ALA A 246 9.09 -3.34 16.25
C ALA A 246 9.96 -3.25 14.97
N MET A 247 10.08 -4.37 14.24
CA MET A 247 10.81 -4.42 12.96
C MET A 247 10.16 -3.52 11.91
N LEU A 248 8.82 -3.47 11.83
CA LEU A 248 8.11 -2.57 10.93
C LEU A 248 8.39 -1.09 11.27
N GLY A 249 8.49 -0.74 12.55
CA GLY A 249 8.91 0.60 12.99
C GLY A 249 10.34 0.93 12.55
N SER A 250 11.27 -0.02 12.73
CA SER A 250 12.67 0.13 12.27
C SER A 250 12.75 0.34 10.76
N PHE A 251 11.98 -0.46 9.99
CA PHE A 251 11.89 -0.38 8.53
C PHE A 251 11.28 0.96 8.08
N ALA A 252 10.17 1.38 8.69
CA ALA A 252 9.54 2.67 8.44
C ALA A 252 10.52 3.84 8.63
N GLY A 253 11.32 3.79 9.70
CA GLY A 253 12.36 4.78 9.96
C GLY A 253 13.49 4.77 8.92
N ASN A 254 13.86 3.59 8.40
CA ASN A 254 14.83 3.48 7.30
C ASN A 254 14.28 4.11 6.01
N VAL A 255 13.02 3.83 5.68
CA VAL A 255 12.33 4.43 4.53
C VAL A 255 12.26 5.96 4.67
N ALA A 256 11.92 6.48 5.87
CA ALA A 256 11.86 7.91 6.13
C ALA A 256 13.20 8.60 5.86
N LEU A 257 14.30 8.01 6.33
CA LEU A 257 15.64 8.55 6.11
C LEU A 257 16.10 8.44 4.66
N THR A 258 15.83 7.31 4.00
CA THR A 258 16.27 7.03 2.63
C THR A 258 15.55 7.91 1.62
N MET A 259 14.25 8.10 1.78
CA MET A 259 13.41 8.86 0.85
C MET A 259 13.24 10.35 1.26
N GLY A 260 13.83 10.75 2.40
CA GLY A 260 13.67 12.12 2.91
C GLY A 260 12.20 12.44 3.27
N ALA A 261 11.42 11.46 3.67
CA ALA A 261 9.97 11.55 3.87
C ALA A 261 9.61 12.29 5.17
N ARG A 262 10.01 13.57 5.26
CA ARG A 262 9.77 14.43 6.43
C ARG A 262 8.30 14.80 6.61
N GLY A 263 7.52 14.74 5.55
CA GLY A 263 6.07 14.98 5.58
C GLY A 263 5.31 13.88 6.31
N GLY A 264 5.90 12.69 6.46
CA GLY A 264 5.33 11.58 7.22
C GLY A 264 5.53 10.24 6.55
N ILE A 265 5.46 9.19 7.37
CA ILE A 265 5.38 7.79 6.94
C ILE A 265 4.00 7.25 7.27
N PHE A 266 3.33 6.72 6.27
CA PHE A 266 2.00 6.15 6.40
C PHE A 266 2.04 4.65 6.20
N VAL A 267 1.39 3.93 7.10
CA VAL A 267 1.25 2.47 7.00
C VAL A 267 -0.08 2.16 6.35
N ALA A 268 -0.09 1.27 5.36
CA ALA A 268 -1.27 0.77 4.67
C ALA A 268 -1.28 -0.76 4.69
N GLY A 269 -2.24 -1.37 4.01
CA GLY A 269 -2.31 -2.82 3.83
C GLY A 269 -3.12 -3.55 4.89
N GLY A 270 -3.65 -4.70 4.49
CA GLY A 270 -4.62 -5.45 5.30
C GLY A 270 -4.05 -5.96 6.63
N ILE A 271 -2.79 -6.38 6.66
CA ILE A 271 -2.16 -6.85 7.91
C ILE A 271 -2.07 -5.72 8.93
N ALA A 272 -1.64 -4.52 8.51
CA ALA A 272 -1.53 -3.38 9.41
C ALA A 272 -2.89 -2.95 9.97
N GLN A 273 -3.95 -3.02 9.17
CA GLN A 273 -5.31 -2.72 9.64
C GLN A 273 -5.79 -3.73 10.70
N HIS A 274 -5.50 -5.03 10.52
CA HIS A 274 -5.79 -6.05 11.53
C HIS A 274 -4.96 -5.89 12.81
N LEU A 275 -3.74 -5.35 12.69
CA LEU A 275 -2.83 -5.10 13.81
C LEU A 275 -2.92 -3.66 14.36
N HIS A 276 -3.96 -2.90 14.04
CA HIS A 276 -4.08 -1.49 14.44
C HIS A 276 -3.84 -1.28 15.95
N ALA A 277 -4.56 -2.01 16.80
CA ALA A 277 -4.40 -1.90 18.25
C ALA A 277 -2.99 -2.32 18.72
N ALA A 278 -2.44 -3.39 18.12
CA ALA A 278 -1.10 -3.85 18.41
C ALA A 278 -0.05 -2.80 18.00
N LEU A 279 -0.16 -2.22 16.81
CA LEU A 279 0.74 -1.14 16.34
C LEU A 279 0.74 0.05 17.28
N GLN A 280 -0.43 0.49 17.78
CA GLN A 280 -0.54 1.61 18.73
C GLN A 280 0.10 1.32 20.08
N ALA A 281 -0.02 0.08 20.57
CA ALA A 281 0.52 -0.33 21.88
C ALA A 281 1.98 -0.81 21.81
N SER A 282 2.52 -1.02 20.61
CA SER A 282 3.83 -1.65 20.38
C SER A 282 4.99 -0.66 20.44
N ARG A 283 6.19 -1.22 20.27
CA ARG A 283 7.44 -0.46 20.11
C ARG A 283 7.62 0.13 18.69
N PHE A 284 6.58 0.15 17.84
CA PHE A 284 6.68 0.69 16.48
C PHE A 284 7.28 2.11 16.47
N ARG A 285 6.70 3.03 17.23
CA ARG A 285 7.14 4.42 17.25
C ARG A 285 8.52 4.59 17.89
N GLU A 286 8.80 3.90 18.97
CA GLU A 286 10.13 3.86 19.60
C GLU A 286 11.21 3.43 18.58
N ARG A 287 10.95 2.35 17.86
CA ARG A 287 11.88 1.79 16.87
C ARG A 287 12.01 2.65 15.62
N PHE A 288 10.94 3.32 15.21
CA PHE A 288 10.97 4.33 14.16
C PHE A 288 11.96 5.46 14.50
N GLU A 289 11.92 5.96 15.73
CA GLU A 289 12.76 7.05 16.22
C GLU A 289 14.20 6.61 16.55
N ALA A 290 14.44 5.33 16.81
CA ALA A 290 15.72 4.80 17.23
C ALA A 290 16.79 4.83 16.10
N LYS A 291 17.13 6.03 15.65
CA LYS A 291 18.12 6.31 14.58
C LYS A 291 19.35 7.07 15.09
N GLY A 292 19.76 6.79 16.34
CA GLY A 292 20.95 7.36 16.96
C GLY A 292 20.91 8.89 16.96
N ARG A 293 21.90 9.55 16.41
CA ARG A 293 21.99 11.03 16.35
C ARG A 293 20.84 11.70 15.57
N PHE A 294 20.12 10.92 14.73
CA PHE A 294 18.96 11.41 13.97
C PHE A 294 17.63 11.28 14.73
N ARG A 295 17.63 10.79 15.97
CA ARG A 295 16.43 10.68 16.79
C ARG A 295 15.63 11.99 16.86
N PRO A 296 16.22 13.16 17.17
CA PRO A 296 15.46 14.43 17.18
C PRO A 296 14.81 14.79 15.84
N TYR A 297 15.44 14.41 14.73
CA TYR A 297 14.83 14.57 13.40
C TYR A 297 13.63 13.63 13.22
N MET A 298 13.75 12.37 13.64
CA MET A 298 12.69 11.37 13.49
C MET A 298 11.47 11.63 14.38
N GLU A 299 11.68 12.24 15.55
CA GLU A 299 10.60 12.63 16.49
C GLU A 299 9.61 13.61 15.84
N HIS A 300 10.05 14.42 14.87
CA HIS A 300 9.21 15.36 14.13
C HIS A 300 8.52 14.77 12.90
N VAL A 301 8.88 13.57 12.47
CA VAL A 301 8.25 12.92 11.33
C VAL A 301 6.98 12.19 11.79
N ALA A 302 5.85 12.56 11.20
CA ALA A 302 4.56 11.92 11.51
C ALA A 302 4.57 10.44 11.11
N THR A 303 3.89 9.60 11.89
CA THR A 303 3.59 8.23 11.54
C THR A 303 2.11 7.96 11.75
N GLY A 304 1.47 7.25 10.82
CA GLY A 304 0.05 6.93 10.93
C GLY A 304 -0.35 5.73 10.11
N LEU A 305 -1.43 5.07 10.52
CA LEU A 305 -2.07 4.01 9.77
C LEU A 305 -3.21 4.61 8.94
N ILE A 306 -3.21 4.38 7.64
CA ILE A 306 -4.30 4.79 6.74
C ILE A 306 -5.54 3.97 7.07
N THR A 307 -6.61 4.65 7.51
CA THR A 307 -7.93 4.07 7.79
C THR A 307 -8.95 4.44 6.72
N ALA A 308 -8.63 5.40 5.85
CA ALA A 308 -9.49 5.80 4.75
C ALA A 308 -9.86 4.59 3.88
N PRO A 309 -11.16 4.36 3.62
CA PRO A 309 -11.57 3.34 2.67
C PRO A 309 -11.11 3.75 1.27
N HIS A 310 -10.58 2.79 0.52
CA HIS A 310 -10.26 2.98 -0.89
C HIS A 310 -9.23 4.09 -1.22
N ALA A 311 -8.26 4.34 -0.35
CA ALA A 311 -7.22 5.36 -0.58
C ALA A 311 -6.52 5.22 -1.94
N ALA A 312 -6.25 3.99 -2.41
CA ALA A 312 -5.66 3.75 -3.73
C ALA A 312 -6.53 4.31 -4.88
N LEU A 313 -7.86 4.25 -4.77
CA LEU A 313 -8.74 4.86 -5.78
C LEU A 313 -8.64 6.39 -5.79
N THR A 314 -8.48 7.02 -4.62
CA THR A 314 -8.23 8.46 -4.51
C THR A 314 -6.92 8.84 -5.18
N GLY A 315 -5.85 8.08 -4.95
CA GLY A 315 -4.57 8.33 -5.60
C GLY A 315 -4.60 8.06 -7.11
N ALA A 316 -5.33 7.04 -7.56
CA ALA A 316 -5.56 6.80 -8.98
C ALA A 316 -6.30 7.98 -9.65
N ALA A 317 -7.26 8.60 -8.95
CA ALA A 317 -7.92 9.81 -9.42
C ALA A 317 -6.94 10.99 -9.50
N GLN A 318 -6.14 11.17 -8.46
CA GLN A 318 -5.12 12.21 -8.40
C GLN A 318 -4.08 12.08 -9.53
N SER A 319 -3.69 10.86 -9.91
CA SER A 319 -2.75 10.63 -11.01
C SER A 319 -3.27 11.20 -12.35
N LEU A 320 -4.57 11.12 -12.61
CA LEU A 320 -5.19 11.70 -13.80
C LEU A 320 -5.22 13.23 -13.76
N ASP A 321 -5.40 13.84 -12.57
CA ASP A 321 -5.33 15.30 -12.42
C ASP A 321 -3.92 15.82 -12.69
N LEU A 322 -2.91 15.18 -12.10
CA LEU A 322 -1.50 15.53 -12.31
C LEU A 322 -1.10 15.42 -13.79
N ARG A 323 -1.54 14.36 -14.47
CA ARG A 323 -1.27 14.17 -15.90
C ARG A 323 -1.97 15.21 -16.78
N ALA A 324 -3.19 15.61 -16.43
CA ALA A 324 -3.89 16.66 -17.15
C ALA A 324 -3.16 18.02 -17.01
N ASN A 325 -2.68 18.34 -15.81
CA ASN A 325 -1.93 19.57 -15.55
C ASN A 325 -0.55 19.58 -16.24
N ALA A 326 0.12 18.45 -16.37
CA ALA A 326 1.43 18.35 -17.03
C ALA A 326 1.37 18.50 -18.57
N ARG A 327 0.18 18.40 -19.19
CA ARG A 327 -0.04 18.59 -20.63
C ARG A 327 -0.29 20.05 -21.01
N HIS A 328 -0.32 20.94 -20.02
CA HIS A 328 -0.53 22.40 -20.17
C HIS A 328 0.68 23.18 -19.69
#